data_01fa2ea2999308a3c4dfee5300909886
#
_entry.id   01fa2ea2999308a3c4dfee5300909886
#
_cell.length_a   1.000
_cell.length_b   1.000
_cell.length_c   1.000
_cell.angle_alpha   90.00
_cell.angle_beta   90.00
_cell.angle_gamma   90.00
#
_symmetry.space_group_name_H-M   'P 1'
#
loop_
_entity.id
_entity.type
_entity.pdbx_description
1 polymer ?
#
loop_
_entity_poly.entity_id
_entity_poly.type
_entity_poly.pdbx_seq_one_letter_code
_entity_poly.pdbx_strand_id
1 'polypeptide(L)'
;NIFYKLFSISLLGVCLMGCEDETKYLPLPQAVPFTMTVNNTTFVMGEKLVVDLDINPDKDGSEVLANEDFDIYFTAKTGTEDVSGVFKDFHNIVTFPKGEKSIRVEFPLKETGLEGSKNFNFVAFSRGYEIGNPSFPMKVSDYYRVNMAIQGNADNIVTEGDKFVLVASLDKPRAIPIVVSISAKAEDESSFENLPSELTIPAGALNAKTDPISCLLYTS
;
A
#
# COMPACT_ATOMS: atom_id res chain seq x y z
N ASN A 1 -74.30 -15.54 -58.91
CA ASN A 1 -74.04 -15.06 -57.53
C ASN A 1 -72.84 -15.77 -56.88
N ILE A 2 -71.72 -15.79 -57.57
CA ILE A 2 -70.49 -16.45 -57.12
C ILE A 2 -69.26 -15.49 -57.24
N PHE A 3 -69.49 -14.20 -57.11
CA PHE A 3 -68.42 -13.23 -57.29
C PHE A 3 -68.02 -12.40 -56.06
N TYR A 4 -68.50 -12.68 -54.88
CA TYR A 4 -68.21 -11.91 -53.68
C TYR A 4 -67.39 -12.60 -52.61
N LYS A 5 -66.73 -13.70 -52.88
CA LYS A 5 -65.97 -14.45 -51.87
C LYS A 5 -64.45 -14.56 -52.09
N LEU A 6 -63.93 -13.79 -53.04
CA LEU A 6 -62.50 -13.95 -53.42
C LEU A 6 -61.64 -12.68 -53.18
N PHE A 7 -62.17 -11.68 -52.49
CA PHE A 7 -61.41 -10.44 -52.24
C PHE A 7 -61.11 -10.11 -50.76
N SER A 8 -61.33 -11.07 -49.87
CA SER A 8 -61.19 -10.83 -48.43
C SER A 8 -60.02 -11.56 -47.78
N ILE A 9 -59.13 -12.24 -48.55
CA ILE A 9 -58.03 -13.05 -47.97
C ILE A 9 -56.64 -12.44 -48.31
N SER A 10 -56.58 -11.34 -49.08
CA SER A 10 -55.30 -10.75 -49.48
C SER A 10 -54.84 -9.53 -48.68
N LEU A 11 -55.53 -9.15 -47.60
CA LEU A 11 -55.17 -7.97 -46.80
C LEU A 11 -54.74 -8.28 -45.36
N LEU A 12 -54.52 -9.55 -45.05
CA LEU A 12 -54.08 -9.93 -43.67
C LEU A 12 -52.65 -10.51 -43.64
N GLY A 13 -51.91 -10.37 -44.75
CA GLY A 13 -50.54 -10.94 -44.88
C GLY A 13 -49.38 -9.97 -44.81
N VAL A 14 -49.60 -8.67 -44.50
CA VAL A 14 -48.53 -7.66 -44.63
C VAL A 14 -48.17 -6.97 -43.29
N CYS A 15 -48.77 -7.36 -42.19
CA CYS A 15 -48.44 -6.75 -40.90
C CYS A 15 -47.72 -7.65 -39.89
N LEU A 16 -46.98 -8.66 -40.38
CA LEU A 16 -46.11 -9.47 -39.53
C LEU A 16 -44.65 -9.43 -40.00
N MET A 17 -44.20 -8.37 -40.66
CA MET A 17 -42.81 -7.99 -40.56
C MET A 17 -42.68 -7.18 -39.30
N GLY A 18 -42.69 -7.90 -38.15
CA GLY A 18 -42.23 -7.37 -36.93
C GLY A 18 -40.82 -6.87 -37.13
N CYS A 19 -40.59 -5.60 -36.81
CA CYS A 19 -39.24 -5.16 -36.46
C CYS A 19 -38.78 -6.11 -35.37
N GLU A 20 -38.04 -7.13 -35.70
CA GLU A 20 -37.01 -7.67 -34.85
C GLU A 20 -36.01 -6.51 -34.71
N ASP A 21 -36.26 -5.62 -33.74
CA ASP A 21 -35.17 -4.93 -33.09
C ASP A 21 -34.29 -6.06 -32.52
N GLU A 22 -33.41 -6.59 -33.35
CA GLU A 22 -32.17 -7.16 -32.89
C GLU A 22 -31.42 -6.02 -32.16
N THR A 23 -31.85 -5.70 -30.95
CA THR A 23 -30.92 -5.18 -29.95
C THR A 23 -29.89 -6.29 -29.82
N LYS A 24 -28.87 -6.27 -30.69
CA LYS A 24 -27.63 -6.93 -30.42
C LYS A 24 -27.15 -6.34 -29.12
N TYR A 25 -27.49 -7.00 -28.02
CA TYR A 25 -26.75 -6.85 -26.79
C TYR A 25 -25.32 -7.21 -27.21
N LEU A 26 -24.50 -6.19 -27.40
CA LEU A 26 -23.06 -6.40 -27.42
C LEU A 26 -22.80 -7.28 -26.18
N PRO A 27 -22.26 -8.49 -26.32
CA PRO A 27 -21.95 -9.30 -25.18
C PRO A 27 -21.12 -8.38 -24.29
N LEU A 28 -21.56 -8.19 -23.05
CA LEU A 28 -20.74 -7.51 -22.03
C LEU A 28 -19.35 -8.12 -22.19
N PRO A 29 -18.29 -7.32 -22.33
CA PRO A 29 -16.96 -7.87 -22.42
C PRO A 29 -16.85 -8.89 -21.31
N GLN A 30 -16.53 -10.15 -21.65
CA GLN A 30 -16.41 -11.20 -20.65
C GLN A 30 -15.41 -10.66 -19.65
N ALA A 31 -15.87 -10.50 -18.41
CA ALA A 31 -15.03 -9.96 -17.35
C ALA A 31 -13.78 -10.85 -17.28
N VAL A 32 -12.67 -10.33 -17.79
CA VAL A 32 -11.40 -11.04 -17.67
C VAL A 32 -11.02 -10.89 -16.19
N PRO A 33 -11.05 -11.97 -15.40
CA PRO A 33 -10.71 -11.87 -14.00
C PRO A 33 -9.23 -11.55 -13.88
N PHE A 34 -8.88 -10.56 -13.08
CA PHE A 34 -7.50 -10.31 -12.71
C PHE A 34 -7.37 -10.24 -11.19
N THR A 35 -6.17 -10.49 -10.70
CA THR A 35 -5.86 -10.54 -9.28
C THR A 35 -5.03 -9.34 -8.89
N MET A 36 -5.43 -8.68 -7.79
CA MET A 36 -4.62 -7.65 -7.15
C MET A 36 -3.82 -8.27 -6.00
N THR A 37 -2.54 -7.96 -5.94
CA THR A 37 -1.68 -8.27 -4.82
C THR A 37 -0.94 -7.03 -4.34
N VAL A 38 -0.52 -7.02 -3.08
CA VAL A 38 0.21 -5.91 -2.46
C VAL A 38 1.47 -6.42 -1.78
N ASN A 39 2.52 -5.61 -1.77
CA ASN A 39 3.80 -5.99 -1.17
C ASN A 39 3.72 -6.11 0.37
N ASN A 40 2.85 -5.34 1.02
CA ASN A 40 2.65 -5.33 2.46
C ASN A 40 1.30 -4.69 2.80
N THR A 41 0.81 -4.90 4.02
CA THR A 41 -0.40 -4.26 4.56
C THR A 41 -0.12 -3.34 5.75
N THR A 42 1.13 -3.31 6.23
CA THR A 42 1.57 -2.44 7.33
C THR A 42 2.80 -1.66 6.89
N PHE A 43 2.70 -0.35 7.00
CA PHE A 43 3.72 0.59 6.53
C PHE A 43 4.06 1.60 7.59
N VAL A 44 5.25 2.16 7.45
CA VAL A 44 5.65 3.38 8.14
C VAL A 44 5.77 4.50 7.12
N MET A 45 5.56 5.75 7.54
CA MET A 45 5.70 6.91 6.67
C MET A 45 7.06 6.90 5.95
N GLY A 46 7.09 7.31 4.69
CA GLY A 46 8.27 7.25 3.82
C GLY A 46 8.49 5.92 3.08
N GLU A 47 7.74 4.86 3.39
CA GLU A 47 7.71 3.62 2.61
C GLU A 47 6.81 3.76 1.37
N LYS A 48 6.74 2.72 0.56
CA LYS A 48 5.84 2.68 -0.59
C LYS A 48 4.99 1.42 -0.59
N LEU A 49 3.71 1.60 -0.90
CA LEU A 49 2.82 0.53 -1.27
C LEU A 49 3.07 0.19 -2.75
N VAL A 50 3.31 -1.07 -3.04
CA VAL A 50 3.42 -1.60 -4.40
C VAL A 50 2.23 -2.51 -4.64
N VAL A 51 1.52 -2.26 -5.72
CA VAL A 51 0.36 -3.03 -6.15
C VAL A 51 0.71 -3.69 -7.47
N ASP A 52 0.61 -5.01 -7.51
CA ASP A 52 0.70 -5.79 -8.73
C ASP A 52 -0.71 -6.24 -9.15
N LEU A 53 -1.02 -6.07 -10.42
CA LEU A 53 -2.29 -6.46 -11.03
C LEU A 53 -1.99 -7.40 -12.18
N ASP A 54 -2.42 -8.66 -12.05
CA ASP A 54 -2.14 -9.72 -13.00
C ASP A 54 -3.45 -10.26 -13.58
N ILE A 55 -3.57 -10.32 -14.92
CA ILE A 55 -4.67 -11.01 -15.58
C ILE A 55 -4.50 -12.50 -15.33
N ASN A 56 -5.54 -13.15 -14.81
CA ASN A 56 -5.51 -14.58 -14.55
C ASN A 56 -5.44 -15.37 -15.86
N PRO A 57 -4.67 -16.46 -15.92
CA PRO A 57 -4.64 -17.33 -17.09
C PRO A 57 -6.03 -17.94 -17.36
N ASP A 58 -6.28 -18.30 -18.58
CA ASP A 58 -7.51 -18.99 -18.97
C ASP A 58 -7.60 -20.39 -18.29
N LYS A 59 -8.77 -21.01 -18.35
CA LYS A 59 -9.06 -22.31 -17.70
C LYS A 59 -8.13 -23.45 -18.13
N ASP A 60 -7.58 -23.35 -19.33
CA ASP A 60 -6.59 -24.30 -19.86
C ASP A 60 -5.15 -23.95 -19.47
N GLY A 61 -4.95 -22.87 -18.72
CA GLY A 61 -3.64 -22.37 -18.30
C GLY A 61 -2.93 -21.47 -19.34
N SER A 62 -3.59 -21.17 -20.46
CA SER A 62 -3.03 -20.27 -21.47
C SER A 62 -2.94 -18.83 -20.95
N GLU A 63 -1.90 -18.13 -21.38
CA GLU A 63 -1.68 -16.74 -21.04
C GLU A 63 -2.76 -15.84 -21.68
N VAL A 64 -3.33 -14.94 -20.88
CA VAL A 64 -4.32 -13.97 -21.34
C VAL A 64 -3.74 -12.57 -21.27
N LEU A 65 -3.87 -11.81 -22.34
CA LEU A 65 -3.43 -10.43 -22.45
C LEU A 65 -4.64 -9.50 -22.52
N ALA A 66 -4.47 -8.26 -22.06
CA ALA A 66 -5.49 -7.24 -22.22
C ALA A 66 -5.80 -7.02 -23.72
N ASN A 67 -7.05 -7.12 -24.12
CA ASN A 67 -7.48 -6.93 -25.51
C ASN A 67 -7.72 -5.46 -25.87
N GLU A 68 -7.83 -4.59 -24.86
CA GLU A 68 -8.01 -3.14 -24.97
C GLU A 68 -7.39 -2.44 -23.77
N ASP A 69 -7.19 -1.12 -23.85
CA ASP A 69 -6.84 -0.30 -22.70
C ASP A 69 -8.06 -0.16 -21.80
N PHE A 70 -7.89 -0.32 -20.49
CA PHE A 70 -8.97 -0.09 -19.53
C PHE A 70 -8.47 0.57 -18.24
N ASP A 71 -9.34 1.30 -17.56
CA ASP A 71 -9.01 2.04 -16.36
C ASP A 71 -9.29 1.25 -15.09
N ILE A 72 -8.34 1.32 -14.17
CA ILE A 72 -8.44 0.82 -12.81
C ILE A 72 -8.48 2.01 -11.87
N TYR A 73 -9.46 2.03 -10.99
CA TYR A 73 -9.71 3.07 -10.02
C TYR A 73 -9.26 2.61 -8.65
N PHE A 74 -8.48 3.43 -7.97
CA PHE A 74 -8.01 3.18 -6.61
C PHE A 74 -8.65 4.14 -5.62
N THR A 75 -8.95 3.63 -4.43
CA THR A 75 -9.40 4.44 -3.30
C THR A 75 -8.72 3.99 -2.02
N ALA A 76 -8.47 4.94 -1.12
CA ALA A 76 -7.97 4.69 0.23
C ALA A 76 -8.94 5.35 1.22
N LYS A 77 -9.70 4.56 1.99
CA LYS A 77 -10.78 5.07 2.84
C LYS A 77 -10.83 4.42 4.21
N THR A 78 -11.19 5.22 5.22
CA THR A 78 -11.63 4.76 6.55
C THR A 78 -13.13 5.07 6.67
N GLY A 79 -13.98 4.05 6.51
CA GLY A 79 -15.42 4.28 6.35
C GLY A 79 -15.71 5.14 5.12
N THR A 80 -16.24 6.36 5.33
CA THR A 80 -16.51 7.34 4.26
C THR A 80 -15.40 8.38 4.09
N GLU A 81 -14.46 8.45 5.04
CA GLU A 81 -13.35 9.41 5.00
C GLU A 81 -12.30 8.99 3.96
N ASP A 82 -11.95 9.92 3.08
CA ASP A 82 -10.82 9.76 2.16
C ASP A 82 -9.51 9.98 2.91
N VAL A 83 -8.62 8.99 2.86
CA VAL A 83 -7.29 9.03 3.48
C VAL A 83 -6.16 8.95 2.44
N SER A 84 -6.45 9.14 1.18
CA SER A 84 -5.45 9.19 0.10
C SER A 84 -4.34 10.23 0.35
N GLY A 85 -4.63 11.22 1.20
CA GLY A 85 -3.68 12.23 1.65
C GLY A 85 -2.44 11.70 2.42
N VAL A 86 -2.40 10.42 2.83
CA VAL A 86 -1.19 9.79 3.39
C VAL A 86 -0.14 9.49 2.32
N PHE A 87 -0.55 9.40 1.05
CA PHE A 87 0.35 9.18 -0.07
C PHE A 87 0.91 10.52 -0.58
N LYS A 88 2.13 10.48 -1.11
CA LYS A 88 2.79 11.65 -1.70
C LYS A 88 2.10 12.05 -3.00
N ASP A 89 1.90 11.06 -3.89
CA ASP A 89 1.21 11.19 -5.15
C ASP A 89 0.23 10.02 -5.27
N PHE A 90 -1.05 10.30 -5.08
CA PHE A 90 -2.09 9.27 -5.16
C PHE A 90 -2.73 9.27 -6.54
N HIS A 91 -2.38 8.28 -7.35
CA HIS A 91 -3.00 8.07 -8.65
C HIS A 91 -4.30 7.29 -8.47
N ASN A 92 -5.41 8.00 -8.41
CA ASN A 92 -6.74 7.39 -8.27
C ASN A 92 -7.24 6.66 -9.53
N ILE A 93 -6.58 6.85 -10.67
CA ILE A 93 -6.87 6.17 -11.94
C ILE A 93 -5.54 5.78 -12.58
N VAL A 94 -5.46 4.51 -12.99
CA VAL A 94 -4.32 3.97 -13.73
C VAL A 94 -4.86 3.16 -14.91
N THR A 95 -4.34 3.38 -16.10
CA THR A 95 -4.73 2.63 -17.28
C THR A 95 -3.93 1.33 -17.36
N PHE A 96 -4.63 0.20 -17.49
CA PHE A 96 -4.03 -1.08 -17.82
C PHE A 96 -3.89 -1.16 -19.35
N PRO A 97 -2.67 -1.27 -19.90
CA PRO A 97 -2.46 -1.17 -21.33
C PRO A 97 -2.91 -2.43 -22.07
N LYS A 98 -3.39 -2.24 -23.28
CA LYS A 98 -3.63 -3.33 -24.22
C LYS A 98 -2.35 -4.12 -24.49
N GLY A 99 -2.48 -5.44 -24.55
CA GLY A 99 -1.37 -6.35 -24.84
C GLY A 99 -0.51 -6.71 -23.63
N GLU A 100 -0.74 -6.09 -22.47
CA GLU A 100 -0.06 -6.46 -21.23
C GLU A 100 -0.86 -7.53 -20.48
N LYS A 101 -0.15 -8.34 -19.69
CA LYS A 101 -0.75 -9.32 -18.77
C LYS A 101 -0.71 -8.86 -17.32
N SER A 102 0.16 -7.93 -17.02
CA SER A 102 0.35 -7.41 -15.67
C SER A 102 0.81 -5.96 -15.69
N ILE A 103 0.45 -5.24 -14.65
CA ILE A 103 1.02 -3.92 -14.36
C ILE A 103 1.42 -3.83 -12.90
N ARG A 104 2.44 -3.01 -12.65
CA ARG A 104 2.88 -2.64 -11.29
C ARG A 104 2.66 -1.16 -11.07
N VAL A 105 2.00 -0.83 -9.98
CA VAL A 105 1.72 0.55 -9.57
C VAL A 105 2.34 0.81 -8.21
N GLU A 106 3.05 1.92 -8.07
CA GLU A 106 3.67 2.33 -6.82
C GLU A 106 2.96 3.56 -6.24
N PHE A 107 2.64 3.50 -4.95
CA PHE A 107 2.05 4.59 -4.19
C PHE A 107 3.00 4.96 -3.05
N PRO A 108 3.89 5.95 -3.25
CA PRO A 108 4.80 6.39 -2.21
C PRO A 108 4.05 7.10 -1.08
N LEU A 109 4.34 6.72 0.15
CA LEU A 109 3.82 7.38 1.35
C LEU A 109 4.61 8.67 1.60
N LYS A 110 3.96 9.68 2.20
CA LYS A 110 4.64 10.89 2.66
C LYS A 110 5.68 10.55 3.72
N GLU A 111 6.71 11.37 3.83
CA GLU A 111 7.77 11.20 4.83
C GLU A 111 7.27 11.57 6.25
N THR A 112 6.37 12.54 6.34
CA THR A 112 5.87 13.13 7.57
C THR A 112 4.40 13.56 7.43
N GLY A 113 3.78 13.98 8.52
CA GLY A 113 2.44 14.58 8.52
C GLY A 113 1.32 13.61 8.93
N LEU A 114 1.68 12.47 9.50
CA LEU A 114 0.75 11.59 10.20
C LEU A 114 1.02 11.70 11.69
N GLU A 115 -0.01 11.89 12.49
CA GLU A 115 0.05 11.79 13.94
C GLU A 115 -0.43 10.40 14.36
N GLY A 116 0.50 9.58 14.84
CA GLY A 116 0.22 8.24 15.32
C GLY A 116 0.06 7.20 14.21
N SER A 117 -1.07 6.52 14.14
CA SER A 117 -1.34 5.51 13.11
C SER A 117 -2.71 5.67 12.48
N LYS A 118 -2.82 5.31 11.21
CA LYS A 118 -4.08 5.30 10.46
C LYS A 118 -4.35 3.91 9.87
N ASN A 119 -5.56 3.40 10.08
CA ASN A 119 -6.03 2.19 9.44
C ASN A 119 -7.03 2.58 8.36
N PHE A 120 -6.94 1.96 7.19
CA PHE A 120 -7.85 2.21 6.08
C PHE A 120 -7.94 1.00 5.16
N ASN A 121 -8.95 0.97 4.30
CA ASN A 121 -9.04 0.01 3.22
C ASN A 121 -8.51 0.64 1.93
N PHE A 122 -7.56 -0.05 1.30
CA PHE A 122 -7.11 0.25 -0.05
C PHE A 122 -7.89 -0.63 -1.01
N VAL A 123 -8.63 -0.02 -1.93
CA VAL A 123 -9.57 -0.72 -2.80
C VAL A 123 -9.30 -0.37 -4.24
N ALA A 124 -9.30 -1.39 -5.10
CA ALA A 124 -9.28 -1.22 -6.55
C ALA A 124 -10.63 -1.67 -7.15
N PHE A 125 -11.07 -1.00 -8.20
CA PHE A 125 -12.20 -1.44 -9.02
C PHE A 125 -12.01 -1.03 -10.47
N SER A 126 -12.64 -1.75 -11.37
CA SER A 126 -12.65 -1.41 -12.80
C SER A 126 -14.06 -1.62 -13.36
N ARG A 127 -14.41 -0.81 -14.36
CA ARG A 127 -15.70 -0.97 -15.05
C ARG A 127 -15.60 -2.11 -16.06
N GLY A 128 -16.46 -3.11 -15.92
CA GLY A 128 -16.53 -4.25 -16.85
C GLY A 128 -15.51 -5.36 -16.56
N TYR A 129 -14.69 -5.25 -15.52
CA TYR A 129 -13.70 -6.25 -15.14
C TYR A 129 -13.86 -6.63 -13.68
N GLU A 130 -13.70 -7.91 -13.38
CA GLU A 130 -13.73 -8.42 -12.00
C GLU A 130 -12.31 -8.47 -11.44
N ILE A 131 -12.11 -7.89 -10.24
CA ILE A 131 -10.82 -7.93 -9.53
C ILE A 131 -10.92 -8.93 -8.40
N GLY A 132 -10.10 -9.97 -8.46
CA GLY A 132 -9.86 -10.86 -7.33
C GLY A 132 -9.08 -10.13 -6.23
N ASN A 133 -9.51 -10.25 -4.98
CA ASN A 133 -8.97 -9.52 -3.84
C ASN A 133 -8.97 -8.00 -4.04
N PRO A 134 -10.13 -7.37 -4.28
CA PRO A 134 -10.20 -5.94 -4.63
C PRO A 134 -9.91 -5.00 -3.46
N SER A 135 -9.76 -5.51 -2.24
CA SER A 135 -9.62 -4.70 -1.02
C SER A 135 -8.61 -5.29 -0.05
N PHE A 136 -7.72 -4.42 0.44
CA PHE A 136 -6.74 -4.77 1.48
C PHE A 136 -6.87 -3.81 2.66
N PRO A 137 -7.01 -4.34 3.89
CA PRO A 137 -6.90 -3.54 5.10
C PRO A 137 -5.45 -3.11 5.28
N MET A 138 -5.22 -1.81 5.36
CA MET A 138 -3.90 -1.20 5.48
C MET A 138 -3.74 -0.51 6.82
N LYS A 139 -2.51 -0.51 7.33
CA LYS A 139 -2.10 0.30 8.47
C LYS A 139 -0.86 1.11 8.09
N VAL A 140 -0.93 2.42 8.28
CA VAL A 140 0.21 3.33 8.18
C VAL A 140 0.46 3.98 9.53
N SER A 141 1.72 4.06 9.94
CA SER A 141 2.13 4.70 11.19
C SER A 141 3.35 5.59 10.97
N ASP A 142 3.52 6.56 11.86
CA ASP A 142 4.74 7.36 11.96
C ASP A 142 5.72 6.81 13.01
N TYR A 143 5.34 5.73 13.70
CA TYR A 143 6.18 5.12 14.71
C TYR A 143 7.29 4.27 14.12
N TYR A 144 8.48 4.51 14.62
CA TYR A 144 9.67 3.73 14.31
C TYR A 144 10.06 2.90 15.53
N ARG A 145 10.49 1.67 15.29
CA ARG A 145 11.12 0.88 16.33
C ARG A 145 12.61 1.19 16.32
N VAL A 146 13.08 1.85 17.38
CA VAL A 146 14.49 2.03 17.66
C VAL A 146 14.90 1.04 18.72
N ASN A 147 15.91 0.21 18.41
CA ASN A 147 16.53 -0.66 19.41
C ASN A 147 17.79 0.04 19.92
N MET A 148 17.90 0.12 21.26
CA MET A 148 19.10 0.62 21.93
C MET A 148 19.85 -0.53 22.54
N ALA A 149 21.18 -0.55 22.37
CA ALA A 149 22.06 -1.56 22.94
C ALA A 149 23.42 -0.97 23.29
N ILE A 150 24.16 -1.61 24.19
CA ILE A 150 25.56 -1.31 24.47
C ILE A 150 26.41 -2.11 23.50
N GLN A 151 27.34 -1.43 22.83
CA GLN A 151 28.21 -2.08 21.84
C GLN A 151 29.07 -3.17 22.47
N GLY A 152 28.98 -4.40 21.93
CA GLY A 152 29.81 -5.52 22.39
C GLY A 152 29.36 -6.14 23.72
N ASN A 153 28.19 -5.74 24.24
CA ASN A 153 27.67 -6.21 25.53
C ASN A 153 26.23 -6.70 25.35
N ALA A 154 26.05 -8.01 25.35
CA ALA A 154 24.73 -8.63 25.13
C ALA A 154 23.74 -8.40 26.30
N ASP A 155 24.25 -8.26 27.49
CA ASP A 155 23.44 -8.11 28.72
C ASP A 155 23.09 -6.66 29.00
N ASN A 156 23.70 -5.70 28.25
CA ASN A 156 23.55 -4.25 28.45
C ASN A 156 23.84 -3.79 29.90
N ILE A 157 24.81 -4.44 30.56
CA ILE A 157 25.26 -4.12 31.91
C ILE A 157 26.62 -3.44 31.83
N VAL A 158 26.76 -2.29 32.49
CA VAL A 158 28.02 -1.55 32.60
C VAL A 158 28.48 -1.56 34.02
N THR A 159 29.78 -1.82 34.24
CA THR A 159 30.40 -1.76 35.56
C THR A 159 30.90 -0.34 35.81
N GLU A 160 30.89 0.10 37.09
CA GLU A 160 31.50 1.37 37.49
C GLU A 160 32.98 1.42 37.06
N GLY A 161 33.38 2.57 36.54
CA GLY A 161 34.72 2.82 36.01
C GLY A 161 34.91 2.40 34.54
N ASP A 162 33.96 1.66 33.92
CA ASP A 162 34.03 1.26 32.54
C ASP A 162 33.54 2.36 31.59
N LYS A 163 34.01 2.24 30.32
CA LYS A 163 33.47 3.05 29.22
C LYS A 163 32.63 2.18 28.29
N PHE A 164 31.56 2.75 27.82
CA PHE A 164 30.67 2.08 26.88
C PHE A 164 30.22 3.01 25.75
N VAL A 165 29.68 2.41 24.69
CA VAL A 165 29.11 3.10 23.52
C VAL A 165 27.68 2.63 23.37
N LEU A 166 26.74 3.56 23.31
CA LEU A 166 25.37 3.25 22.93
C LEU A 166 25.23 3.18 21.43
N VAL A 167 24.47 2.20 20.97
CA VAL A 167 24.11 2.01 19.57
C VAL A 167 22.59 2.07 19.45
N ALA A 168 22.07 3.04 18.70
CA ALA A 168 20.69 3.06 18.28
C ALA A 168 20.59 2.43 16.89
N SER A 169 19.66 1.50 16.69
CA SER A 169 19.47 0.82 15.42
C SER A 169 18.01 0.75 15.01
N LEU A 170 17.77 0.84 13.70
CA LEU A 170 16.48 0.68 13.04
C LEU A 170 16.43 -0.69 12.35
N ASP A 171 15.24 -1.23 12.21
CA ASP A 171 14.97 -2.43 11.41
C ASP A 171 15.09 -2.18 9.90
N LYS A 172 14.86 -0.92 9.46
CA LYS A 172 14.98 -0.49 8.06
C LYS A 172 15.54 0.93 7.97
N PRO A 173 16.29 1.27 6.91
CA PRO A 173 16.75 2.64 6.69
C PRO A 173 15.57 3.58 6.44
N ARG A 174 15.74 4.86 6.80
CA ARG A 174 14.73 5.90 6.63
C ARG A 174 15.24 6.99 5.69
N ALA A 175 14.32 7.60 4.95
CA ALA A 175 14.66 8.71 4.05
C ALA A 175 14.94 10.02 4.81
N ILE A 176 14.48 10.11 6.08
CA ILE A 176 14.72 11.26 6.98
C ILE A 176 15.58 10.81 8.17
N PRO A 177 16.35 11.72 8.78
CA PRO A 177 17.09 11.42 10.00
C PRO A 177 16.14 11.17 11.18
N ILE A 178 16.51 10.24 12.06
CA ILE A 178 15.75 9.92 13.27
C ILE A 178 16.54 10.39 14.48
N VAL A 179 15.96 11.30 15.26
CA VAL A 179 16.53 11.77 16.51
C VAL A 179 16.00 10.93 17.65
N VAL A 180 16.91 10.35 18.43
CA VAL A 180 16.62 9.52 19.59
C VAL A 180 17.04 10.32 20.82
N SER A 181 16.10 10.68 21.70
CA SER A 181 16.41 11.31 22.98
C SER A 181 16.95 10.27 23.95
N ILE A 182 18.03 10.60 24.63
CA ILE A 182 18.69 9.75 25.62
C ILE A 182 18.65 10.46 26.97
N SER A 183 18.23 9.75 28.01
CA SER A 183 18.25 10.24 29.38
C SER A 183 18.56 9.09 30.34
N ALA A 184 19.34 9.39 31.39
CA ALA A 184 19.40 8.52 32.53
C ALA A 184 18.23 8.80 33.48
N LYS A 185 17.91 7.89 34.40
CA LYS A 185 17.01 8.23 35.51
C LYS A 185 17.62 9.33 36.35
N ALA A 186 16.78 10.19 36.93
CA ALA A 186 17.23 11.33 37.73
C ALA A 186 18.20 10.92 38.91
N GLU A 187 18.05 9.74 39.42
CA GLU A 187 18.90 9.16 40.50
C GLU A 187 20.31 8.83 39.97
N ASP A 188 20.44 8.59 38.66
CA ASP A 188 21.66 8.09 37.99
C ASP A 188 22.31 9.12 37.07
N GLU A 189 21.76 10.34 36.92
CA GLU A 189 22.28 11.34 36.00
C GLU A 189 23.74 11.71 36.28
N SER A 190 24.11 11.80 37.57
CA SER A 190 25.49 12.08 37.98
C SER A 190 26.46 10.91 37.84
N SER A 191 25.95 9.73 37.50
CA SER A 191 26.75 8.51 37.35
C SER A 191 27.40 8.36 35.99
N PHE A 192 27.10 9.26 35.06
CA PHE A 192 27.63 9.20 33.69
C PHE A 192 28.33 10.50 33.31
N GLU A 193 29.50 10.37 32.71
CA GLU A 193 30.21 11.46 32.04
C GLU A 193 30.09 11.30 30.54
N ASN A 194 29.81 12.41 29.84
CA ASN A 194 29.61 12.47 28.38
C ASN A 194 28.38 11.70 27.86
N LEU A 195 27.35 11.54 28.69
CA LEU A 195 26.08 11.02 28.22
C LEU A 195 25.39 12.07 27.30
N PRO A 196 25.21 11.83 26.00
CA PRO A 196 24.55 12.78 25.14
C PRO A 196 23.04 12.80 25.41
N SER A 197 22.40 13.95 25.28
CA SER A 197 20.95 14.07 25.38
C SER A 197 20.21 13.54 24.17
N GLU A 198 20.90 13.44 23.03
CA GLU A 198 20.33 12.99 21.77
C GLU A 198 21.35 12.21 20.92
N LEU A 199 20.84 11.28 20.13
CA LEU A 199 21.60 10.55 19.11
C LEU A 199 20.82 10.56 17.80
N THR A 200 21.43 11.06 16.72
CA THR A 200 20.77 11.11 15.42
C THR A 200 21.23 9.95 14.55
N ILE A 201 20.28 9.14 14.07
CA ILE A 201 20.50 8.16 13.01
C ILE A 201 20.30 8.91 11.68
N PRO A 202 21.35 9.06 10.84
CA PRO A 202 21.26 9.80 9.60
C PRO A 202 20.26 9.17 8.61
N ALA A 203 19.74 9.98 7.70
CA ALA A 203 18.92 9.49 6.59
C ALA A 203 19.70 8.41 5.80
N GLY A 204 19.03 7.30 5.50
CA GLY A 204 19.61 6.15 4.80
C GLY A 204 20.47 5.23 5.67
N ALA A 205 20.79 5.60 6.92
CA ALA A 205 21.53 4.75 7.83
C ALA A 205 20.63 3.79 8.62
N LEU A 206 21.18 2.64 9.00
CA LEU A 206 20.51 1.66 9.88
C LEU A 206 20.83 1.89 11.35
N ASN A 207 21.93 2.57 11.67
CA ASN A 207 22.33 2.78 13.04
C ASN A 207 23.16 4.07 13.21
N ALA A 208 23.25 4.50 14.46
CA ALA A 208 24.18 5.52 14.92
C ALA A 208 24.78 5.10 16.26
N LYS A 209 25.90 5.67 16.63
CA LYS A 209 26.63 5.39 17.87
C LYS A 209 26.97 6.69 18.57
N THR A 210 27.00 6.64 19.90
CA THR A 210 27.54 7.74 20.70
C THR A 210 29.07 7.71 20.67
N ASP A 211 29.69 8.80 21.07
CA ASP A 211 31.04 8.77 21.61
C ASP A 211 31.07 7.90 22.89
N PRO A 212 32.28 7.48 23.35
CA PRO A 212 32.38 6.71 24.59
C PRO A 212 31.86 7.48 25.81
N ILE A 213 30.96 6.85 26.52
CA ILE A 213 30.35 7.33 27.76
C ILE A 213 31.08 6.66 28.93
N SER A 214 31.47 7.40 29.94
CA SER A 214 32.12 6.86 31.12
C SER A 214 31.07 6.63 32.24
N CYS A 215 31.08 5.43 32.83
CA CYS A 215 30.36 5.16 34.06
C CYS A 215 31.27 5.57 35.23
N LEU A 216 30.87 6.58 35.98
CA LEU A 216 31.68 7.12 37.08
C LEU A 216 31.71 6.15 38.28
N LEU A 217 32.82 6.15 38.99
CA LEU A 217 32.92 5.45 40.27
C LEU A 217 32.14 6.20 41.32
N TYR A 218 31.28 5.51 42.06
CA TYR A 218 30.65 6.06 43.23
C TYR A 218 31.73 6.14 44.31
N THR A 219 32.27 7.33 44.59
CA THR A 219 33.06 7.57 45.79
C THR A 219 32.09 7.83 46.93
N SER A 220 31.82 6.82 47.76
CA SER A 220 31.11 6.95 49.03
C SER A 220 31.89 7.81 50.02
#